data_8b725920137d969b7f39155c0828167d
#
_entry.id   8b725920137d969b7f39155c0828167d
#
_cell.length_a   1.000
_cell.length_b   1.000
_cell.length_c   1.000
_cell.angle_alpha   90.00
_cell.angle_beta   90.00
_cell.angle_gamma   90.00
#
_symmetry.space_group_name_H-M   'P 1'
#
loop_
_entity.id
_entity.type
_entity.pdbx_description
1 polymer ?
#
loop_
_entity_poly.entity_id
_entity_poly.type
_entity_poly.pdbx_seq_one_letter_code
_entity_poly.pdbx_strand_id
1 'polypeptide(L)'
;MKLKILKNLFIYFLLFTPISLGVISCSGNNKSSSKFKEEITSDFIPPITAVAALGQLSPSGEIRQLAAPISQFGSSPRIVEILVNEGDFVKKGDILAIFENGEKLIADLERNENLINTINKEITLKKDQIQRYELALNKDVYSFVEFSQRKDELLKLQKQKINLVGDQKNIKIDLFNSKLRSPIDGFILGINTRVGERPQNEGILDIGSS
;
A
#
# COMPACT_ATOMS: atom_id res chain seq x y z
N MET A 1 15.16 34.14 -23.96
CA MET A 1 15.02 34.45 -25.40
C MET A 1 13.83 33.63 -25.94
N LYS A 2 12.75 34.34 -26.25
CA LYS A 2 11.62 34.05 -27.15
C LYS A 2 10.80 32.77 -26.86
N LEU A 3 9.61 32.76 -26.21
CA LEU A 3 8.35 33.46 -26.51
C LEU A 3 7.78 33.08 -27.90
N LYS A 4 6.60 32.43 -27.88
CA LYS A 4 5.38 32.68 -28.69
C LYS A 4 4.60 31.38 -28.83
N ILE A 5 3.41 31.24 -28.23
CA ILE A 5 2.11 31.75 -28.70
C ILE A 5 1.57 30.88 -29.84
N LEU A 6 0.44 30.23 -29.53
CA LEU A 6 -0.79 30.18 -30.33
C LEU A 6 -1.82 29.40 -29.53
N LYS A 7 -2.75 29.88 -28.83
CA LYS A 7 -3.90 30.81 -29.01
C LYS A 7 -4.67 30.60 -30.30
N ASN A 8 -5.91 30.24 -30.09
CA ASN A 8 -7.08 30.33 -30.95
C ASN A 8 -7.42 29.16 -31.85
N LEU A 9 -8.56 28.53 -31.56
CA LEU A 9 -9.77 28.53 -32.42
C LEU A 9 -10.85 27.77 -31.65
N PHE A 10 -11.65 28.27 -30.94
CA PHE A 10 -12.73 29.23 -30.80
C PHE A 10 -13.69 29.23 -32.00
N ILE A 11 -14.96 28.93 -31.65
CA ILE A 11 -16.19 29.49 -32.18
C ILE A 11 -16.73 28.84 -33.44
N TYR A 12 -18.01 28.63 -33.36
CA TYR A 12 -19.07 28.36 -34.32
C TYR A 12 -19.50 26.89 -34.41
N PHE A 13 -20.54 26.55 -33.68
CA PHE A 13 -21.80 26.21 -34.33
C PHE A 13 -22.97 26.34 -33.34
N LEU A 14 -23.50 27.52 -33.36
CA LEU A 14 -24.81 27.86 -32.80
C LEU A 14 -25.73 27.96 -34.02
N LEU A 15 -26.99 27.58 -33.87
CA LEU A 15 -28.12 27.79 -34.78
C LEU A 15 -28.37 26.71 -35.85
N PHE A 16 -29.33 25.87 -35.56
CA PHE A 16 -30.46 25.71 -36.50
C PHE A 16 -31.58 24.92 -35.83
N THR A 17 -32.59 25.62 -35.33
CA THR A 17 -33.95 25.08 -35.21
C THR A 17 -34.63 25.23 -36.59
N PRO A 18 -35.55 24.36 -36.97
CA PRO A 18 -36.90 24.88 -37.15
C PRO A 18 -38.00 24.00 -36.57
N ILE A 19 -38.90 24.68 -35.97
CA ILE A 19 -40.30 24.45 -35.69
C ILE A 19 -41.02 23.95 -36.98
N SER A 20 -41.82 22.90 -36.82
CA SER A 20 -42.96 22.70 -37.74
C SER A 20 -44.14 22.08 -36.94
N LEU A 21 -45.07 22.96 -36.73
CA LEU A 21 -46.46 22.65 -36.40
C LEU A 21 -47.09 21.88 -37.56
N GLY A 22 -47.82 20.82 -37.28
CA GLY A 22 -48.71 20.18 -38.22
C GLY A 22 -49.91 19.59 -37.49
N VAL A 23 -50.92 20.41 -37.30
CA VAL A 23 -52.28 20.00 -36.91
C VAL A 23 -53.00 19.50 -38.15
N ILE A 24 -53.48 18.27 -38.12
CA ILE A 24 -54.55 17.83 -39.03
C ILE A 24 -55.56 17.00 -38.21
N SER A 25 -56.70 17.63 -37.99
CA SER A 25 -57.95 17.06 -37.63
C SER A 25 -58.58 16.39 -38.85
N CYS A 26 -59.12 15.17 -38.67
CA CYS A 26 -60.21 14.70 -39.50
C CYS A 26 -61.08 13.71 -38.77
N SER A 27 -62.28 14.17 -38.56
CA SER A 27 -63.50 13.51 -38.21
C SER A 27 -63.92 12.50 -39.28
N GLY A 28 -64.44 11.35 -38.84
CA GLY A 28 -65.02 10.38 -39.74
C GLY A 28 -65.80 9.29 -38.99
N ASN A 29 -67.06 9.56 -38.88
CA ASN A 29 -68.10 8.69 -38.37
C ASN A 29 -68.35 7.50 -39.31
N ASN A 30 -68.41 6.26 -38.80
CA ASN A 30 -69.50 5.34 -39.27
C ASN A 30 -69.62 4.08 -38.40
N LYS A 31 -70.80 3.81 -38.05
CA LYS A 31 -71.35 2.64 -37.40
C LYS A 31 -71.15 1.39 -38.27
N SER A 32 -70.76 0.28 -37.59
CA SER A 32 -71.30 -1.01 -37.92
C SER A 32 -71.22 -1.97 -36.74
N SER A 33 -72.37 -2.34 -36.31
CA SER A 33 -72.67 -3.33 -35.28
C SER A 33 -72.32 -4.75 -35.83
N SER A 34 -71.41 -5.45 -35.18
CA SER A 34 -71.43 -6.90 -35.19
C SER A 34 -71.06 -7.38 -33.78
N LYS A 35 -72.09 -7.93 -33.15
CA LYS A 35 -71.93 -8.71 -31.91
C LYS A 35 -71.11 -9.96 -32.20
N PHE A 36 -69.83 -9.89 -31.94
CA PHE A 36 -69.06 -11.09 -31.63
C PHE A 36 -69.12 -11.30 -30.13
N LYS A 37 -69.79 -12.40 -29.76
CA LYS A 37 -69.74 -12.95 -28.43
C LYS A 37 -68.40 -13.62 -28.29
N GLU A 38 -67.42 -12.87 -27.79
CA GLU A 38 -66.11 -13.39 -27.48
C GLU A 38 -66.27 -14.14 -26.13
N GLU A 39 -66.24 -15.43 -26.20
CA GLU A 39 -66.13 -16.32 -25.10
C GLU A 39 -64.72 -16.10 -24.51
N ILE A 40 -64.65 -15.29 -23.43
CA ILE A 40 -63.44 -15.07 -22.70
C ILE A 40 -63.09 -16.37 -21.98
N THR A 41 -62.31 -17.22 -22.62
CA THR A 41 -61.51 -18.19 -21.91
C THR A 41 -60.48 -17.39 -21.12
N SER A 42 -60.76 -17.14 -19.86
CA SER A 42 -59.78 -16.62 -18.96
C SER A 42 -58.67 -17.66 -18.80
N ASP A 43 -57.64 -17.57 -19.64
CA ASP A 43 -56.38 -18.19 -19.30
C ASP A 43 -55.94 -17.62 -17.95
N PHE A 44 -56.16 -18.46 -16.94
CA PHE A 44 -55.66 -18.17 -15.60
C PHE A 44 -54.12 -18.19 -15.66
N ILE A 45 -53.53 -17.03 -15.97
CA ILE A 45 -52.09 -16.83 -15.84
C ILE A 45 -51.83 -16.78 -14.33
N PRO A 46 -51.22 -17.83 -13.76
CA PRO A 46 -50.89 -17.77 -12.33
C PRO A 46 -50.03 -16.52 -12.05
N PRO A 47 -50.36 -15.77 -11.01
CA PRO A 47 -49.55 -14.61 -10.68
C PRO A 47 -48.11 -15.06 -10.49
N ILE A 48 -47.18 -14.44 -11.27
CA ILE A 48 -45.78 -14.70 -11.10
C ILE A 48 -45.39 -14.11 -9.72
N THR A 49 -45.40 -14.95 -8.71
CA THR A 49 -44.91 -14.61 -7.38
C THR A 49 -43.38 -14.69 -7.41
N ALA A 50 -42.76 -13.78 -8.16
CA ALA A 50 -41.32 -13.57 -8.08
C ALA A 50 -41.05 -12.56 -6.96
N VAL A 51 -40.37 -13.00 -5.92
CA VAL A 51 -39.85 -12.11 -4.89
C VAL A 51 -38.44 -11.74 -5.31
N ALA A 52 -38.23 -10.47 -5.68
CA ALA A 52 -36.92 -9.92 -5.86
C ALA A 52 -36.37 -9.53 -4.47
N ALA A 53 -35.30 -10.16 -4.05
CA ALA A 53 -34.58 -9.79 -2.84
C ALA A 53 -33.18 -9.37 -3.20
N LEU A 54 -32.73 -8.26 -2.62
CA LEU A 54 -31.34 -7.86 -2.64
C LEU A 54 -30.64 -8.59 -1.49
N GLY A 55 -29.63 -9.39 -1.84
CA GLY A 55 -28.78 -10.06 -0.87
C GLY A 55 -27.31 -9.68 -1.12
N GLN A 56 -26.58 -9.43 -0.06
CA GLN A 56 -25.15 -9.29 -0.11
C GLN A 56 -24.52 -10.60 0.38
N LEU A 57 -23.65 -11.19 -0.45
CA LEU A 57 -22.83 -12.31 -0.02
C LEU A 57 -21.68 -11.78 0.80
N SER A 58 -21.52 -12.28 2.01
CA SER A 58 -20.34 -12.04 2.83
C SER A 58 -19.67 -13.38 3.15
N PRO A 59 -18.33 -13.41 3.28
CA PRO A 59 -17.64 -14.63 3.72
C PRO A 59 -18.14 -15.03 5.10
N SER A 60 -18.12 -16.33 5.38
CA SER A 60 -18.52 -16.88 6.70
C SER A 60 -17.50 -16.55 7.79
N GLY A 61 -16.29 -16.13 7.42
CA GLY A 61 -15.20 -15.81 8.30
C GLY A 61 -15.02 -14.30 8.57
N GLU A 62 -13.98 -13.97 9.32
CA GLU A 62 -13.63 -12.59 9.65
C GLU A 62 -13.04 -11.87 8.44
N ILE A 63 -13.54 -10.67 8.16
CA ILE A 63 -12.93 -9.76 7.18
C ILE A 63 -11.92 -8.88 7.89
N ARG A 64 -10.69 -8.87 7.39
CA ARG A 64 -9.61 -8.01 7.89
C ARG A 64 -9.19 -7.01 6.83
N GLN A 65 -9.22 -5.76 7.21
CA GLN A 65 -8.69 -4.67 6.42
C GLN A 65 -7.19 -4.52 6.70
N LEU A 66 -6.37 -4.60 5.66
CA LEU A 66 -4.92 -4.47 5.76
C LEU A 66 -4.51 -3.04 5.44
N ALA A 67 -3.90 -2.38 6.43
CA ALA A 67 -3.41 -1.01 6.31
C ALA A 67 -1.92 -0.96 5.98
N ALA A 68 -1.48 0.16 5.40
CA ALA A 68 -0.05 0.43 5.24
C ALA A 68 0.63 0.69 6.58
N PRO A 69 1.92 0.35 6.71
CA PRO A 69 2.70 0.79 7.85
C PRO A 69 2.80 2.32 7.85
N ILE A 70 2.64 2.90 9.04
CA ILE A 70 2.79 4.35 9.22
C ILE A 70 4.26 4.65 9.47
N SER A 71 4.86 5.56 8.70
CA SER A 71 6.22 6.03 8.95
C SER A 71 6.28 6.88 10.22
N GLN A 72 7.50 7.07 10.76
CA GLN A 72 7.73 7.94 11.93
C GLN A 72 7.22 9.39 11.74
N PHE A 73 7.02 9.82 10.49
CA PHE A 73 6.50 11.15 10.13
C PHE A 73 4.98 11.16 9.88
N GLY A 74 4.27 10.10 10.24
CA GLY A 74 2.80 10.02 10.13
C GLY A 74 2.26 9.85 8.71
N SER A 75 3.10 9.60 7.71
CA SER A 75 2.67 9.34 6.33
C SER A 75 2.90 7.88 5.93
N SER A 76 1.95 7.31 5.20
CA SER A 76 2.12 5.99 4.59
C SER A 76 3.05 6.08 3.37
N PRO A 77 3.91 5.08 3.14
CA PRO A 77 4.73 5.01 1.93
C PRO A 77 3.82 4.77 0.70
N ARG A 78 4.30 5.18 -0.48
CA ARG A 78 3.60 4.94 -1.75
C ARG A 78 3.68 3.47 -2.14
N ILE A 79 2.61 2.95 -2.75
CA ILE A 79 2.59 1.60 -3.32
C ILE A 79 3.33 1.62 -4.66
N VAL A 80 4.33 0.75 -4.80
CA VAL A 80 5.08 0.55 -6.05
C VAL A 80 4.44 -0.56 -6.87
N GLU A 81 3.98 -1.62 -6.20
CA GLU A 81 3.41 -2.79 -6.88
C GLU A 81 2.38 -3.48 -6.00
N ILE A 82 1.31 -4.00 -6.61
CA ILE A 82 0.33 -4.88 -5.99
C ILE A 82 0.45 -6.23 -6.72
N LEU A 83 0.69 -7.30 -5.96
CA LEU A 83 1.04 -8.62 -6.49
C LEU A 83 -0.15 -9.59 -6.54
N VAL A 84 -1.32 -9.14 -6.13
CA VAL A 84 -2.54 -9.95 -6.03
C VAL A 84 -3.71 -9.26 -6.70
N ASN A 85 -4.73 -10.05 -7.07
CA ASN A 85 -6.00 -9.58 -7.61
C ASN A 85 -7.15 -9.93 -6.66
N GLU A 86 -8.28 -9.27 -6.84
CA GLU A 86 -9.51 -9.65 -6.15
C GLU A 86 -9.93 -11.08 -6.53
N GLY A 87 -10.29 -11.87 -5.53
CA GLY A 87 -10.61 -13.28 -5.67
C GLY A 87 -9.42 -14.24 -5.53
N ASP A 88 -8.18 -13.77 -5.47
CA ASP A 88 -7.02 -14.62 -5.29
C ASP A 88 -6.98 -15.22 -3.88
N PHE A 89 -6.62 -16.52 -3.81
CA PHE A 89 -6.34 -17.17 -2.53
C PHE A 89 -4.88 -16.94 -2.14
N VAL A 90 -4.66 -16.46 -0.92
CA VAL A 90 -3.33 -16.18 -0.37
C VAL A 90 -3.11 -16.90 0.95
N LYS A 91 -1.87 -17.24 1.20
CA LYS A 91 -1.44 -17.86 2.47
C LYS A 91 -0.84 -16.82 3.39
N LYS A 92 -0.87 -17.14 4.68
CA LYS A 92 -0.21 -16.32 5.70
C LYS A 92 1.28 -16.13 5.37
N GLY A 93 1.71 -14.86 5.30
CA GLY A 93 3.08 -14.47 4.96
C GLY A 93 3.31 -14.14 3.49
N ASP A 94 2.39 -14.45 2.58
CA ASP A 94 2.49 -14.08 1.17
C ASP A 94 2.56 -12.55 1.02
N ILE A 95 3.39 -12.09 0.08
CA ILE A 95 3.55 -10.67 -0.19
C ILE A 95 2.41 -10.21 -1.09
N LEU A 96 1.65 -9.21 -0.63
CA LEU A 96 0.48 -8.67 -1.31
C LEU A 96 0.79 -7.36 -2.06
N ALA A 97 1.63 -6.51 -1.45
CA ALA A 97 2.04 -5.24 -2.03
C ALA A 97 3.47 -4.86 -1.61
N ILE A 98 4.11 -4.03 -2.42
CA ILE A 98 5.48 -3.52 -2.22
C ILE A 98 5.42 -2.00 -2.14
N PHE A 99 6.14 -1.42 -1.16
CA PHE A 99 6.22 0.01 -0.94
C PHE A 99 7.54 0.62 -1.44
N GLU A 100 7.53 1.94 -1.74
CA GLU A 100 8.65 2.70 -2.33
C GLU A 100 9.90 2.77 -1.44
N ASN A 101 9.77 2.59 -0.15
CA ASN A 101 10.87 2.74 0.81
C ASN A 101 11.83 1.53 0.86
N GLY A 102 11.48 0.42 0.23
CA GLY A 102 12.26 -0.82 0.31
C GLY A 102 13.70 -0.69 -0.19
N GLU A 103 13.91 -0.10 -1.36
CA GLU A 103 15.26 0.08 -1.94
C GLU A 103 16.14 0.98 -1.08
N LYS A 104 15.58 2.08 -0.57
CA LYS A 104 16.29 2.97 0.35
C LYS A 104 16.73 2.24 1.62
N LEU A 105 15.84 1.42 2.20
CA LEU A 105 16.14 0.66 3.41
C LEU A 105 17.21 -0.41 3.18
N ILE A 106 17.27 -1.01 1.98
CA ILE A 106 18.36 -1.92 1.60
C ILE A 106 19.69 -1.19 1.57
N ALA A 107 19.75 -0.01 0.95
CA ALA A 107 20.96 0.80 0.90
C ALA A 107 21.39 1.29 2.31
N ASP A 108 20.43 1.68 3.14
CA ASP A 108 20.68 2.08 4.53
C ASP A 108 21.19 0.89 5.37
N LEU A 109 20.68 -0.32 5.16
CA LEU A 109 21.15 -1.53 5.81
C LEU A 109 22.59 -1.84 5.44
N GLU A 110 22.94 -1.82 4.15
CA GLU A 110 24.29 -2.04 3.65
C GLU A 110 25.28 -1.02 4.24
N ARG A 111 24.90 0.27 4.23
CA ARG A 111 25.71 1.32 4.85
C ARG A 111 25.96 1.07 6.33
N ASN A 112 24.92 0.69 7.08
CA ASN A 112 25.03 0.39 8.50
C ASN A 112 25.91 -0.84 8.76
N GLU A 113 25.81 -1.90 7.95
CA GLU A 113 26.68 -3.08 8.03
C GLU A 113 28.14 -2.73 7.79
N ASN A 114 28.43 -1.85 6.82
CA ASN A 114 29.79 -1.36 6.56
C ASN A 114 30.33 -0.55 7.75
N LEU A 115 29.49 0.27 8.41
CA LEU A 115 29.88 1.00 9.62
C LEU A 115 30.17 0.03 10.78
N ILE A 116 29.34 -0.99 10.99
CA ILE A 116 29.57 -2.02 12.01
C ILE A 116 30.88 -2.77 11.75
N ASN A 117 31.19 -3.11 10.50
CA ASN A 117 32.43 -3.76 10.13
C ASN A 117 33.63 -2.85 10.41
N THR A 118 33.55 -1.58 10.10
CA THR A 118 34.61 -0.58 10.37
C THR A 118 34.85 -0.45 11.86
N ILE A 119 33.81 -0.25 12.67
CA ILE A 119 33.95 -0.09 14.12
C ILE A 119 34.46 -1.37 14.80
N ASN A 120 34.13 -2.56 14.26
CA ASN A 120 34.70 -3.82 14.74
C ASN A 120 36.21 -3.87 14.53
N LYS A 121 36.71 -3.43 13.37
CA LYS A 121 38.16 -3.33 13.11
C LYS A 121 38.83 -2.34 14.06
N GLU A 122 38.22 -1.17 14.28
CA GLU A 122 38.72 -0.17 15.23
C GLU A 122 38.78 -0.70 16.66
N ILE A 123 37.74 -1.41 17.11
CA ILE A 123 37.70 -2.05 18.42
C ILE A 123 38.82 -3.07 18.58
N THR A 124 39.07 -3.88 17.53
CA THR A 124 40.14 -4.88 17.54
C THR A 124 41.51 -4.20 17.66
N LEU A 125 41.76 -3.18 16.82
CA LEU A 125 43.02 -2.43 16.88
C LEU A 125 43.22 -1.74 18.23
N LYS A 126 42.14 -1.18 18.82
CA LYS A 126 42.20 -0.54 20.12
C LYS A 126 42.48 -1.54 21.25
N LYS A 127 41.90 -2.75 21.18
CA LYS A 127 42.20 -3.83 22.15
C LYS A 127 43.66 -4.24 22.07
N ASP A 128 44.19 -4.43 20.86
CA ASP A 128 45.61 -4.79 20.67
C ASP A 128 46.56 -3.69 21.19
N GLN A 129 46.21 -2.41 21.00
CA GLN A 129 46.94 -1.30 21.58
C GLN A 129 46.92 -1.36 23.11
N ILE A 130 45.72 -1.53 23.72
CA ILE A 130 45.58 -1.59 25.18
C ILE A 130 46.41 -2.74 25.75
N GLN A 131 46.38 -3.93 25.13
CA GLN A 131 47.18 -5.07 25.56
C GLN A 131 48.69 -4.76 25.57
N ARG A 132 49.18 -4.08 24.51
CA ARG A 132 50.60 -3.65 24.46
C ARG A 132 50.94 -2.63 25.55
N TYR A 133 50.04 -1.68 25.84
CA TYR A 133 50.23 -0.71 26.93
C TYR A 133 50.21 -1.37 28.30
N GLU A 134 49.34 -2.37 28.52
CA GLU A 134 49.27 -3.14 29.77
C GLU A 134 50.60 -3.88 30.05
N LEU A 135 51.20 -4.49 29.02
CA LEU A 135 52.53 -5.14 29.12
C LEU A 135 53.62 -4.14 29.40
N ALA A 136 53.51 -2.88 28.91
CA ALA A 136 54.54 -1.86 29.10
C ALA A 136 54.37 -1.13 30.44
N LEU A 137 53.18 -1.01 30.99
CA LEU A 137 52.91 -0.51 32.34
C LEU A 137 53.64 -1.33 33.41
N ASN A 138 53.67 -2.67 33.25
CA ASN A 138 54.38 -3.57 34.16
C ASN A 138 55.90 -3.37 34.19
N LYS A 139 56.40 -2.48 33.26
CA LYS A 139 57.83 -2.13 33.15
C LYS A 139 58.10 -0.65 33.48
N ASP A 140 57.12 0.05 34.13
CA ASP A 140 57.20 1.48 34.48
C ASP A 140 57.43 2.44 33.30
N VAL A 141 57.10 2.05 32.07
CA VAL A 141 57.34 2.83 30.88
C VAL A 141 56.24 3.86 30.55
N TYR A 142 54.99 3.59 31.03
CA TYR A 142 53.83 4.43 30.73
C TYR A 142 53.03 4.84 31.97
N SER A 143 52.29 5.95 31.81
CA SER A 143 51.43 6.49 32.87
C SER A 143 50.10 5.70 32.94
N PHE A 144 49.64 5.42 34.20
CA PHE A 144 48.32 4.85 34.47
C PHE A 144 47.16 5.71 33.88
N VAL A 145 47.35 7.02 33.83
CA VAL A 145 46.34 7.96 33.27
C VAL A 145 46.14 7.70 31.79
N GLU A 146 47.20 7.53 30.99
CA GLU A 146 47.11 7.23 29.56
C GLU A 146 46.45 5.89 29.31
N PHE A 147 46.75 4.89 30.12
CA PHE A 147 46.11 3.59 30.02
C PHE A 147 44.61 3.68 30.30
N SER A 148 44.17 4.42 31.31
CA SER A 148 42.77 4.64 31.58
C SER A 148 42.03 5.36 30.44
N GLN A 149 42.63 6.39 29.87
CA GLN A 149 42.10 7.11 28.72
C GLN A 149 41.85 6.16 27.52
N ARG A 150 42.76 5.25 27.23
CA ARG A 150 42.62 4.27 26.14
C ARG A 150 41.48 3.25 26.41
N LYS A 151 41.29 2.86 27.66
CA LYS A 151 40.13 2.04 28.06
C LYS A 151 38.81 2.79 27.86
N ASP A 152 38.77 4.09 28.21
CA ASP A 152 37.58 4.92 27.99
C ASP A 152 37.28 5.08 26.51
N GLU A 153 38.29 5.25 25.67
CA GLU A 153 38.10 5.28 24.21
C GLU A 153 37.53 3.96 23.66
N LEU A 154 38.03 2.82 24.16
CA LEU A 154 37.48 1.49 23.82
C LEU A 154 36.01 1.39 24.21
N LEU A 155 35.64 1.83 25.43
CA LEU A 155 34.25 1.81 25.89
C LEU A 155 33.36 2.70 25.02
N LYS A 156 33.84 3.86 24.55
CA LYS A 156 33.12 4.72 23.60
C LYS A 156 32.85 3.99 22.27
N LEU A 157 33.85 3.32 21.70
CA LEU A 157 33.69 2.53 20.48
C LEU A 157 32.71 1.37 20.67
N GLN A 158 32.77 0.67 21.79
CA GLN A 158 31.83 -0.41 22.11
C GLN A 158 30.39 0.10 22.22
N LYS A 159 30.18 1.26 22.89
CA LYS A 159 28.87 1.91 22.97
C LYS A 159 28.36 2.31 21.59
N GLN A 160 29.22 2.88 20.75
CA GLN A 160 28.86 3.23 19.37
C GLN A 160 28.46 1.99 18.56
N LYS A 161 29.19 0.86 18.69
CA LYS A 161 28.82 -0.40 18.06
C LYS A 161 27.43 -0.87 18.51
N ILE A 162 27.11 -0.79 19.81
CA ILE A 162 25.79 -1.20 20.33
C ILE A 162 24.69 -0.36 19.68
N ASN A 163 24.87 0.95 19.53
CA ASN A 163 23.92 1.82 18.87
C ASN A 163 23.72 1.42 17.41
N LEU A 164 24.82 1.21 16.65
CA LEU A 164 24.74 0.76 15.26
C LEU A 164 24.03 -0.59 15.08
N VAL A 165 24.23 -1.53 16.01
CA VAL A 165 23.50 -2.82 16.03
C VAL A 165 22.01 -2.61 16.31
N GLY A 166 21.68 -1.67 17.18
CA GLY A 166 20.29 -1.25 17.44
C GLY A 166 19.64 -0.67 16.17
N ASP A 167 20.33 0.26 15.51
CA ASP A 167 19.88 0.86 14.24
C ASP A 167 19.69 -0.19 13.15
N GLN A 168 20.63 -1.15 13.03
CA GLN A 168 20.51 -2.26 12.09
C GLN A 168 19.22 -3.08 12.31
N LYS A 169 18.88 -3.33 13.57
CA LYS A 169 17.66 -4.05 13.91
C LYS A 169 16.41 -3.27 13.48
N ASN A 170 16.39 -1.95 13.72
CA ASN A 170 15.29 -1.08 13.31
C ASN A 170 15.14 -1.07 11.78
N ILE A 171 16.25 -0.89 11.05
CA ILE A 171 16.24 -0.92 9.58
C ILE A 171 15.71 -2.26 9.06
N LYS A 172 16.08 -3.39 9.67
CA LYS A 172 15.55 -4.72 9.30
C LYS A 172 14.06 -4.86 9.53
N ILE A 173 13.54 -4.30 10.62
CA ILE A 173 12.09 -4.26 10.90
C ILE A 173 11.38 -3.41 9.84
N ASP A 174 11.91 -2.23 9.54
CA ASP A 174 11.33 -1.34 8.54
C ASP A 174 11.37 -1.96 7.14
N LEU A 175 12.45 -2.67 6.80
CA LEU A 175 12.57 -3.42 5.56
C LEU A 175 11.56 -4.58 5.48
N PHE A 176 11.31 -5.28 6.58
CA PHE A 176 10.25 -6.28 6.64
C PHE A 176 8.87 -5.64 6.38
N ASN A 177 8.61 -4.48 6.99
CA ASN A 177 7.38 -3.72 6.85
C ASN A 177 7.25 -2.98 5.51
N SER A 178 8.34 -2.90 4.71
CA SER A 178 8.26 -2.34 3.35
C SER A 178 7.49 -3.22 2.36
N LYS A 179 7.04 -4.38 2.80
CA LYS A 179 6.18 -5.30 2.04
C LYS A 179 4.94 -5.63 2.86
N LEU A 180 3.77 -5.37 2.28
CA LEU A 180 2.51 -5.81 2.90
C LEU A 180 2.40 -7.33 2.76
N ARG A 181 2.15 -8.01 3.87
CA ARG A 181 1.99 -9.47 3.89
C ARG A 181 0.64 -9.87 4.45
N SER A 182 0.14 -11.01 3.96
CA SER A 182 -1.08 -11.58 4.52
C SER A 182 -0.86 -12.07 5.97
N PRO A 183 -1.69 -11.65 6.92
CA PRO A 183 -1.64 -12.13 8.30
C PRO A 183 -2.32 -13.49 8.49
N ILE A 184 -3.14 -13.93 7.54
CA ILE A 184 -3.96 -15.15 7.59
C ILE A 184 -4.01 -15.83 6.23
N ASP A 185 -4.48 -17.07 6.19
CA ASP A 185 -4.89 -17.73 4.95
C ASP A 185 -6.30 -17.25 4.58
N GLY A 186 -6.55 -16.95 3.29
CA GLY A 186 -7.85 -16.44 2.89
C GLY A 186 -7.90 -15.92 1.46
N PHE A 187 -9.03 -15.30 1.11
CA PHE A 187 -9.28 -14.72 -0.20
C PHE A 187 -9.19 -13.19 -0.15
N ILE A 188 -8.62 -12.58 -1.18
CA ILE A 188 -8.65 -11.12 -1.36
C ILE A 188 -10.06 -10.73 -1.79
N LEU A 189 -10.75 -9.93 -0.96
CA LEU A 189 -12.13 -9.52 -1.18
C LEU A 189 -12.24 -8.19 -1.94
N GLY A 190 -11.26 -7.31 -1.75
CA GLY A 190 -11.22 -6.00 -2.39
C GLY A 190 -9.86 -5.35 -2.32
N ILE A 191 -9.56 -4.50 -3.30
CA ILE A 191 -8.34 -3.69 -3.38
C ILE A 191 -8.75 -2.21 -3.38
N ASN A 192 -8.49 -1.52 -2.27
CA ASN A 192 -8.98 -0.15 -2.01
C ASN A 192 -8.02 0.95 -2.50
N THR A 193 -6.83 0.57 -2.99
CA THR A 193 -5.80 1.52 -3.43
C THR A 193 -5.16 1.08 -4.75
N ARG A 194 -4.50 2.01 -5.43
CA ARG A 194 -3.83 1.78 -6.71
C ARG A 194 -2.32 1.94 -6.60
N VAL A 195 -1.62 1.30 -7.54
CA VAL A 195 -0.18 1.53 -7.73
C VAL A 195 0.10 3.01 -7.96
N GLY A 196 1.09 3.55 -7.26
CA GLY A 196 1.45 4.97 -7.28
C GLY A 196 0.75 5.82 -6.22
N GLU A 197 -0.27 5.33 -5.56
CA GLU A 197 -0.99 6.04 -4.49
C GLU A 197 -0.34 5.84 -3.12
N ARG A 198 -0.63 6.75 -2.19
CA ARG A 198 -0.34 6.62 -0.77
C ARG A 198 -1.60 6.21 -0.06
N PRO A 199 -1.64 5.01 0.55
CA PRO A 199 -2.82 4.54 1.26
C PRO A 199 -3.23 5.49 2.37
N GLN A 200 -4.53 5.75 2.45
CA GLN A 200 -5.14 6.53 3.51
C GLN A 200 -5.86 5.61 4.52
N ASN A 201 -6.82 6.14 5.26
CA ASN A 201 -7.49 5.45 6.36
C ASN A 201 -8.33 4.22 5.95
N GLU A 202 -8.65 4.08 4.66
CA GLU A 202 -9.48 3.00 4.14
C GLU A 202 -8.73 1.67 3.97
N GLY A 203 -7.46 1.62 4.35
CA GLY A 203 -6.63 0.42 4.14
C GLY A 203 -6.23 0.21 2.68
N ILE A 204 -5.50 -0.89 2.44
CA ILE A 204 -5.00 -1.24 1.09
C ILE A 204 -5.84 -2.35 0.49
N LEU A 205 -6.09 -3.38 1.27
CA LEU A 205 -6.72 -4.64 0.85
C LEU A 205 -7.65 -5.14 1.95
N ASP A 206 -8.73 -5.79 1.53
CA ASP A 206 -9.62 -6.55 2.41
C ASP A 206 -9.41 -8.04 2.17
N ILE A 207 -9.15 -8.80 3.24
CA ILE A 207 -8.97 -10.25 3.21
C ILE A 207 -10.02 -10.93 4.05
N GLY A 208 -10.67 -11.97 3.51
CA GLY A 208 -11.62 -12.83 4.22
C GLY A 208 -10.98 -14.16 4.55
N SER A 209 -11.13 -14.63 5.79
CA SER A 209 -10.69 -15.96 6.18
C SER A 209 -11.51 -17.02 5.42
N SER A 210 -10.86 -18.07 4.99
CA SER A 210 -11.51 -19.25 4.40
C SER A 210 -12.13 -20.15 5.45
#